data_69b537645e8653b5ee384a967e56ae2d
#
_entry.id   69b537645e8653b5ee384a967e56ae2d
#
_cell.length_a   1.000
_cell.length_b   1.000
_cell.length_c   1.000
_cell.angle_alpha   90.00
_cell.angle_beta   90.00
_cell.angle_gamma   90.00
#
_symmetry.space_group_name_H-M   'P 1'
#
loop_
_entity.id
_entity.type
_entity.pdbx_description
1 polymer ?
#
loop_
_entity_poly.entity_id
_entity_poly.type
_entity_poly.pdbx_seq_one_letter_code
_entity_poly.pdbx_strand_id
1 'polypeptide(L)'
;MKIGYPCINLTIGCKAGRTFRLKSYSPPRLIETVAGNLDCLEAILRWNVERRILFFRITSDLIPFASHPVCRFDWRGHFREQLARIGAFVRSHEVRISMHPDQFTLINSVDEAIFERSRRELLYHAQVLDAMGLDRTAKVQMHVGGVYGNKVESLRRFVTRFAKLDAETRNRLVIENDEKSYSLRDCLAIHEETGVPVLFDSFHHSILNHGEDVYACLEWTAATWKGGDGIPMVDYSSQAAGRPTGSHTPSIDIDDFRAFIRHTRPLDFDVMLEIKDKEASALKAAAVAKEDERFTGQPGAEFPANDPA
;
A
#
# COMPACT_ATOMS: atom_id res chain seq x y z
N MET A 1 7.53 13.35 5.93
CA MET A 1 7.36 11.91 6.34
C MET A 1 6.04 11.74 7.06
N LYS A 2 5.16 10.84 6.55
CA LYS A 2 3.92 10.40 7.19
C LYS A 2 4.10 8.97 7.71
N ILE A 3 3.44 8.63 8.83
CA ILE A 3 3.44 7.28 9.37
C ILE A 3 2.08 6.65 9.12
N GLY A 4 2.07 5.36 8.75
CA GLY A 4 0.86 4.61 8.47
C GLY A 4 0.91 3.15 8.88
N TYR A 5 -0.23 2.48 8.75
CA TYR A 5 -0.39 1.04 8.98
C TYR A 5 -1.42 0.45 7.97
N PRO A 6 -1.39 -0.89 7.69
CA PRO A 6 -2.22 -1.45 6.65
C PRO A 6 -3.55 -2.03 7.14
N CYS A 7 -4.59 -1.80 6.36
CA CYS A 7 -5.83 -2.56 6.20
C CYS A 7 -6.82 -2.52 7.36
N ILE A 8 -6.40 -2.70 8.60
CA ILE A 8 -7.29 -2.93 9.74
C ILE A 8 -6.88 -2.03 10.89
N ASN A 9 -7.86 -1.37 11.51
CA ASN A 9 -7.71 -0.75 12.81
C ASN A 9 -8.34 -1.68 13.87
N LEU A 10 -7.56 -2.09 14.86
CA LEU A 10 -7.97 -3.06 15.87
C LEU A 10 -8.79 -2.42 17.01
N THR A 11 -8.74 -1.09 17.13
CA THR A 11 -9.35 -0.34 18.24
C THR A 11 -10.82 0.01 17.98
N ILE A 12 -11.20 0.35 16.72
CA ILE A 12 -12.54 0.92 16.44
C ILE A 12 -13.67 -0.09 16.32
N GLY A 13 -13.39 -1.40 16.42
CA GLY A 13 -14.41 -2.46 16.46
C GLY A 13 -15.11 -2.78 15.14
N CYS A 14 -14.73 -2.19 14.01
CA CYS A 14 -15.24 -2.53 12.68
C CYS A 14 -14.14 -3.00 11.73
N LYS A 15 -14.52 -3.56 10.58
CA LYS A 15 -13.59 -4.03 9.54
C LYS A 15 -14.03 -3.51 8.18
N ALA A 16 -13.12 -2.83 7.47
CA ALA A 16 -13.34 -2.32 6.11
C ALA A 16 -13.16 -3.40 5.02
N GLY A 17 -12.72 -4.60 5.38
CA GLY A 17 -12.49 -5.73 4.47
C GLY A 17 -13.41 -6.92 4.79
N ARG A 18 -14.70 -6.68 5.08
CA ARG A 18 -15.65 -7.78 5.21
C ARG A 18 -15.94 -8.39 3.85
N THR A 19 -15.95 -9.73 3.79
CA THR A 19 -16.24 -10.48 2.57
C THR A 19 -17.21 -11.61 2.84
N PHE A 20 -17.60 -12.35 1.81
CA PHE A 20 -18.49 -13.50 1.91
C PHE A 20 -18.12 -14.55 0.85
N ARG A 21 -18.67 -15.78 1.01
CA ARG A 21 -18.35 -16.86 0.09
C ARG A 21 -18.98 -16.62 -1.29
N LEU A 22 -18.25 -16.95 -2.37
CA LEU A 22 -18.69 -16.80 -3.76
C LEU A 22 -20.08 -17.42 -4.02
N LYS A 23 -20.37 -18.59 -3.44
CA LYS A 23 -21.69 -19.25 -3.57
C LYS A 23 -22.86 -18.43 -3.02
N SER A 24 -22.59 -17.42 -2.20
CA SER A 24 -23.59 -16.52 -1.60
C SER A 24 -23.61 -15.16 -2.29
N TYR A 25 -22.97 -15.03 -3.46
CA TYR A 25 -22.95 -13.78 -4.20
C TYR A 25 -24.35 -13.40 -4.68
N SER A 26 -24.76 -12.19 -4.37
CA SER A 26 -25.91 -11.52 -4.95
C SER A 26 -25.68 -10.00 -4.88
N PRO A 27 -26.25 -9.20 -5.82
CA PRO A 27 -26.12 -7.75 -5.76
C PRO A 27 -26.56 -7.12 -4.43
N PRO A 28 -27.71 -7.51 -3.80
CA PRO A 28 -28.09 -6.96 -2.50
C PRO A 28 -27.05 -7.23 -1.41
N ARG A 29 -26.49 -8.46 -1.35
CA ARG A 29 -25.47 -8.81 -0.37
C ARG A 29 -24.16 -8.07 -0.61
N LEU A 30 -23.77 -7.87 -1.88
CA LEU A 30 -22.61 -7.06 -2.24
C LEU A 30 -22.81 -5.62 -1.74
N ILE A 31 -23.96 -5.01 -2.06
CA ILE A 31 -24.29 -3.64 -1.66
C ILE A 31 -24.21 -3.47 -0.14
N GLU A 32 -24.85 -4.34 0.62
CA GLU A 32 -24.83 -4.32 2.09
C GLU A 32 -23.39 -4.42 2.65
N THR A 33 -22.61 -5.37 2.09
CA THR A 33 -21.24 -5.60 2.55
C THR A 33 -20.34 -4.40 2.23
N VAL A 34 -20.41 -3.87 1.01
CA VAL A 34 -19.60 -2.74 0.57
C VAL A 34 -19.97 -1.46 1.31
N ALA A 35 -21.27 -1.18 1.50
CA ALA A 35 -21.71 -0.03 2.30
C ALA A 35 -21.05 -0.05 3.69
N GLY A 36 -21.14 -1.17 4.40
CA GLY A 36 -20.52 -1.29 5.72
C GLY A 36 -18.98 -1.29 5.70
N ASN A 37 -18.33 -1.72 4.60
CA ASN A 37 -16.88 -1.60 4.44
C ASN A 37 -16.45 -0.14 4.26
N LEU A 38 -17.19 0.61 3.45
CA LEU A 38 -16.94 2.04 3.21
C LEU A 38 -17.20 2.88 4.47
N ASP A 39 -18.28 2.61 5.21
CA ASP A 39 -18.54 3.27 6.49
C ASP A 39 -17.41 3.03 7.49
N CYS A 40 -16.91 1.80 7.56
CA CYS A 40 -15.77 1.48 8.41
C CYS A 40 -14.47 2.14 7.93
N LEU A 41 -14.21 2.20 6.62
CA LEU A 41 -13.05 2.91 6.06
C LEU A 41 -13.08 4.39 6.45
N GLU A 42 -14.24 5.05 6.34
CA GLU A 42 -14.40 6.43 6.76
C GLU A 42 -14.11 6.61 8.27
N ALA A 43 -14.62 5.69 9.11
CA ALA A 43 -14.35 5.70 10.55
C ALA A 43 -12.84 5.53 10.86
N ILE A 44 -12.15 4.62 10.14
CA ILE A 44 -10.69 4.44 10.27
C ILE A 44 -9.96 5.73 9.91
N LEU A 45 -10.30 6.35 8.79
CA LEU A 45 -9.62 7.56 8.31
C LEU A 45 -9.82 8.74 9.28
N ARG A 46 -11.02 8.92 9.83
CA ARG A 46 -11.30 9.94 10.86
C ARG A 46 -10.47 9.69 12.13
N TRP A 47 -10.46 8.46 12.62
CA TRP A 47 -9.67 8.05 13.77
C TRP A 47 -8.17 8.31 13.56
N ASN A 48 -7.66 8.04 12.35
CA ASN A 48 -6.27 8.26 11.97
C ASN A 48 -5.91 9.74 11.95
N VAL A 49 -6.76 10.58 11.32
CA VAL A 49 -6.54 12.03 11.24
C VAL A 49 -6.51 12.67 12.64
N GLU A 50 -7.46 12.33 13.52
CA GLU A 50 -7.48 12.80 14.91
C GLU A 50 -6.17 12.51 15.66
N ARG A 51 -5.46 11.44 15.27
CA ARG A 51 -4.21 10.98 15.89
C ARG A 51 -2.95 11.27 15.08
N ARG A 52 -3.10 12.05 13.99
CA ARG A 52 -2.00 12.43 13.11
C ARG A 52 -1.30 11.24 12.44
N ILE A 53 -2.00 10.14 12.24
CA ILE A 53 -1.56 9.03 11.40
C ILE A 53 -2.05 9.32 9.97
N LEU A 54 -1.19 9.91 9.15
CA LEU A 54 -1.56 10.48 7.85
C LEU A 54 -1.16 9.61 6.64
N PHE A 55 -0.93 8.32 6.87
CA PHE A 55 -0.76 7.33 5.81
C PHE A 55 -1.61 6.10 6.13
N PHE A 56 -2.35 5.58 5.16
CA PHE A 56 -3.16 4.38 5.35
C PHE A 56 -3.20 3.53 4.09
N ARG A 57 -2.99 2.21 4.23
CA ARG A 57 -3.17 1.24 3.15
C ARG A 57 -4.56 0.65 3.24
N ILE A 58 -5.39 0.93 2.21
CA ILE A 58 -6.74 0.38 2.11
C ILE A 58 -6.65 -1.11 1.77
N THR A 59 -7.52 -1.92 2.38
CA THR A 59 -7.60 -3.36 2.12
C THR A 59 -8.09 -3.69 0.72
N SER A 60 -7.55 -4.74 0.10
CA SER A 60 -8.01 -5.28 -1.19
C SER A 60 -9.47 -5.75 -1.15
N ASP A 61 -9.95 -6.17 0.02
CA ASP A 61 -11.32 -6.66 0.22
C ASP A 61 -12.37 -5.54 0.40
N LEU A 62 -12.01 -4.27 0.11
CA LEU A 62 -12.96 -3.16 0.25
C LEU A 62 -14.25 -3.41 -0.53
N ILE A 63 -14.13 -3.91 -1.75
CA ILE A 63 -15.25 -4.29 -2.61
C ILE A 63 -15.07 -5.76 -3.03
N PRO A 64 -15.68 -6.70 -2.30
CA PRO A 64 -15.52 -8.12 -2.57
C PRO A 64 -15.90 -8.49 -4.01
N PHE A 65 -15.11 -9.35 -4.62
CA PHE A 65 -15.32 -9.85 -5.99
C PHE A 65 -15.28 -8.81 -7.12
N ALA A 66 -14.88 -7.55 -6.89
CA ALA A 66 -14.90 -6.52 -7.91
C ALA A 66 -14.11 -6.89 -9.18
N SER A 67 -12.98 -7.61 -9.04
CA SER A 67 -12.18 -8.15 -10.15
C SER A 67 -12.69 -9.47 -10.73
N HIS A 68 -13.60 -10.16 -10.00
CA HIS A 68 -14.08 -11.48 -10.40
C HIS A 68 -15.22 -11.38 -11.44
N PRO A 69 -15.28 -12.27 -12.45
CA PRO A 69 -16.31 -12.23 -13.52
C PRO A 69 -17.75 -12.34 -13.02
N VAL A 70 -17.98 -12.82 -11.80
CA VAL A 70 -19.32 -12.86 -11.17
C VAL A 70 -19.84 -11.47 -10.88
N CYS A 71 -18.98 -10.51 -10.62
CA CYS A 71 -19.35 -9.13 -10.28
C CYS A 71 -19.65 -8.34 -11.55
N ARG A 72 -20.92 -8.35 -11.96
CA ARG A 72 -21.44 -7.51 -13.06
C ARG A 72 -22.14 -6.25 -12.55
N PHE A 73 -22.15 -6.04 -11.26
CA PHE A 73 -22.76 -4.89 -10.62
C PHE A 73 -21.88 -3.65 -10.79
N ASP A 74 -22.47 -2.54 -11.22
CA ASP A 74 -21.77 -1.25 -11.31
C ASP A 74 -21.61 -0.63 -9.92
N TRP A 75 -20.63 -1.13 -9.18
CA TRP A 75 -20.31 -0.64 -7.84
C TRP A 75 -19.76 0.81 -7.87
N ARG A 76 -19.09 1.23 -8.94
CA ARG A 76 -18.56 2.60 -9.07
C ARG A 76 -19.69 3.62 -9.19
N GLY A 77 -20.66 3.31 -10.04
CA GLY A 77 -21.86 4.17 -10.18
C GLY A 77 -22.69 4.19 -8.91
N HIS A 78 -22.91 3.02 -8.31
CA HIS A 78 -23.74 2.89 -7.11
C HIS A 78 -23.17 3.61 -5.87
N PHE A 79 -21.85 3.48 -5.63
CA PHE A 79 -21.16 4.08 -4.48
C PHE A 79 -20.43 5.39 -4.81
N ARG A 80 -20.75 6.02 -5.93
CA ARG A 80 -20.07 7.23 -6.42
C ARG A 80 -19.97 8.32 -5.36
N GLU A 81 -21.10 8.66 -4.74
CA GLU A 81 -21.15 9.74 -3.76
C GLU A 81 -20.36 9.42 -2.50
N GLN A 82 -20.47 8.18 -2.01
CA GLN A 82 -19.76 7.75 -0.82
C GLN A 82 -18.24 7.70 -1.06
N LEU A 83 -17.80 7.16 -2.19
CA LEU A 83 -16.39 7.13 -2.57
C LEU A 83 -15.81 8.54 -2.77
N ALA A 84 -16.56 9.43 -3.45
CA ALA A 84 -16.16 10.83 -3.64
C ALA A 84 -16.05 11.59 -2.31
N ARG A 85 -16.97 11.35 -1.36
CA ARG A 85 -16.93 11.94 -0.01
C ARG A 85 -15.71 11.48 0.76
N ILE A 86 -15.40 10.18 0.76
CA ILE A 86 -14.21 9.63 1.39
C ILE A 86 -12.94 10.23 0.75
N GLY A 87 -12.89 10.31 -0.57
CA GLY A 87 -11.77 10.92 -1.29
C GLY A 87 -11.60 12.41 -1.00
N ALA A 88 -12.70 13.18 -0.86
CA ALA A 88 -12.64 14.57 -0.44
C ALA A 88 -12.06 14.70 0.98
N PHE A 89 -12.47 13.83 1.90
CA PHE A 89 -11.90 13.78 3.25
C PHE A 89 -10.40 13.48 3.24
N VAL A 90 -9.97 12.48 2.44
CA VAL A 90 -8.56 12.13 2.27
C VAL A 90 -7.74 13.33 1.79
N ARG A 91 -8.22 14.05 0.75
CA ARG A 91 -7.53 15.21 0.20
C ARG A 91 -7.47 16.38 1.18
N SER A 92 -8.60 16.70 1.84
CA SER A 92 -8.68 17.85 2.77
C SER A 92 -7.80 17.68 4.01
N HIS A 93 -7.45 16.45 4.38
CA HIS A 93 -6.58 16.13 5.51
C HIS A 93 -5.20 15.62 5.09
N GLU A 94 -4.89 15.72 3.78
CA GLU A 94 -3.60 15.29 3.21
C GLU A 94 -3.19 13.86 3.58
N VAL A 95 -4.16 12.95 3.75
CA VAL A 95 -3.86 11.55 4.05
C VAL A 95 -3.28 10.87 2.82
N ARG A 96 -2.10 10.27 2.94
CA ARG A 96 -1.54 9.40 1.91
C ARG A 96 -2.30 8.08 1.88
N ILE A 97 -2.65 7.62 0.68
CA ILE A 97 -3.33 6.35 0.49
C ILE A 97 -2.49 5.42 -0.36
N SER A 98 -2.48 4.14 0.00
CA SER A 98 -2.02 3.06 -0.87
C SER A 98 -2.99 1.86 -0.81
N MET A 99 -2.84 0.95 -1.76
CA MET A 99 -3.46 -0.38 -1.75
C MET A 99 -2.40 -1.42 -2.09
N HIS A 100 -2.63 -2.66 -1.66
CA HIS A 100 -1.74 -3.78 -1.95
C HIS A 100 -2.59 -5.02 -2.25
N PRO A 101 -2.61 -5.53 -3.48
CA PRO A 101 -3.29 -6.77 -3.82
C PRO A 101 -2.66 -7.95 -3.07
N ASP A 102 -3.38 -9.05 -3.01
CA ASP A 102 -2.87 -10.26 -2.37
C ASP A 102 -1.66 -10.86 -3.12
N GLN A 103 -0.95 -11.78 -2.46
CA GLN A 103 0.24 -12.46 -2.99
C GLN A 103 -0.02 -13.34 -4.23
N PHE A 104 -1.27 -13.56 -4.61
CA PHE A 104 -1.65 -14.33 -5.81
C PHE A 104 -1.81 -13.45 -7.04
N THR A 105 -1.60 -12.15 -6.92
CA THR A 105 -1.57 -11.19 -8.02
C THR A 105 -0.19 -11.21 -8.69
N LEU A 106 -0.06 -11.99 -9.76
CA LEU A 106 1.22 -12.39 -10.38
C LEU A 106 1.25 -12.04 -11.86
N ILE A 107 1.62 -10.80 -12.22
CA ILE A 107 1.67 -10.41 -13.64
C ILE A 107 2.78 -11.15 -14.43
N ASN A 108 3.83 -11.62 -13.75
CA ASN A 108 4.90 -12.40 -14.35
C ASN A 108 4.64 -13.93 -14.42
N SER A 109 3.41 -14.39 -14.13
CA SER A 109 3.06 -15.81 -14.18
C SER A 109 3.30 -16.42 -15.56
N VAL A 110 3.71 -17.67 -15.63
CA VAL A 110 3.76 -18.41 -16.91
C VAL A 110 2.39 -18.75 -17.47
N ASP A 111 1.37 -18.78 -16.61
CA ASP A 111 -0.03 -19.01 -16.98
C ASP A 111 -0.71 -17.69 -17.36
N GLU A 112 -1.22 -17.60 -18.60
CA GLU A 112 -1.93 -16.43 -19.12
C GLU A 112 -3.24 -16.15 -18.36
N ALA A 113 -3.94 -17.19 -17.90
CA ALA A 113 -5.17 -17.01 -17.12
C ALA A 113 -4.89 -16.39 -15.75
N ILE A 114 -3.72 -16.67 -15.15
CA ILE A 114 -3.27 -16.02 -13.91
C ILE A 114 -2.93 -14.56 -14.21
N PHE A 115 -2.22 -14.27 -15.31
CA PHE A 115 -1.94 -12.90 -15.72
C PHE A 115 -3.22 -12.08 -15.90
N GLU A 116 -4.21 -12.60 -16.64
CA GLU A 116 -5.47 -11.89 -16.88
C GLU A 116 -6.30 -11.68 -15.58
N ARG A 117 -6.24 -12.61 -14.63
CA ARG A 117 -6.84 -12.38 -13.30
C ARG A 117 -6.10 -11.28 -12.53
N SER A 118 -4.77 -11.31 -12.54
CA SER A 118 -3.91 -10.32 -11.89
C SER A 118 -4.11 -8.92 -12.49
N ARG A 119 -4.22 -8.81 -13.83
CA ARG A 119 -4.51 -7.55 -14.51
C ARG A 119 -5.84 -6.96 -14.06
N ARG A 120 -6.90 -7.77 -13.96
CA ARG A 120 -8.21 -7.31 -13.47
C ARG A 120 -8.16 -6.91 -12.00
N GLU A 121 -7.39 -7.63 -11.19
CA GLU A 121 -7.22 -7.29 -9.77
C GLU A 121 -6.53 -5.94 -9.61
N LEU A 122 -5.43 -5.71 -10.33
CA LEU A 122 -4.72 -4.43 -10.31
C LEU A 122 -5.59 -3.27 -10.85
N LEU A 123 -6.35 -3.53 -11.92
CA LEU A 123 -7.28 -2.53 -12.47
C LEU A 123 -8.37 -2.17 -11.46
N TYR A 124 -8.92 -3.14 -10.73
CA TYR A 124 -9.86 -2.91 -9.65
C TYR A 124 -9.28 -1.95 -8.59
N HIS A 125 -8.05 -2.18 -8.13
CA HIS A 125 -7.38 -1.32 -7.16
C HIS A 125 -7.23 0.12 -7.68
N ALA A 126 -6.79 0.28 -8.93
CA ALA A 126 -6.68 1.59 -9.56
C ALA A 126 -8.04 2.29 -9.64
N GLN A 127 -9.09 1.56 -10.03
CA GLN A 127 -10.46 2.08 -10.12
C GLN A 127 -11.06 2.51 -8.78
N VAL A 128 -10.71 1.87 -7.66
CA VAL A 128 -11.10 2.33 -6.32
C VAL A 128 -10.52 3.70 -6.03
N LEU A 129 -9.22 3.87 -6.27
CA LEU A 129 -8.53 5.14 -6.04
C LEU A 129 -9.05 6.26 -6.97
N ASP A 130 -9.33 5.92 -8.22
CA ASP A 130 -9.93 6.86 -9.19
C ASP A 130 -11.35 7.26 -8.81
N ALA A 131 -12.17 6.32 -8.35
CA ALA A 131 -13.54 6.59 -7.89
C ALA A 131 -13.58 7.49 -6.65
N MET A 132 -12.53 7.48 -5.83
CA MET A 132 -12.33 8.42 -4.73
C MET A 132 -11.80 9.79 -5.22
N GLY A 133 -11.44 9.94 -6.50
CA GLY A 133 -10.85 11.16 -7.06
C GLY A 133 -9.47 11.47 -6.49
N LEU A 134 -8.70 10.44 -6.15
CA LEU A 134 -7.33 10.59 -5.67
C LEU A 134 -6.37 10.72 -6.86
N ASP A 135 -5.32 11.51 -6.70
CA ASP A 135 -4.28 11.69 -7.70
C ASP A 135 -3.31 10.49 -7.78
N ARG A 136 -2.23 10.62 -8.55
CA ARG A 136 -1.24 9.55 -8.76
C ARG A 136 -0.37 9.24 -7.54
N THR A 137 -0.40 10.09 -6.52
CA THR A 137 0.32 9.82 -5.26
C THR A 137 -0.31 8.67 -4.48
N ALA A 138 -1.60 8.37 -4.73
CA ALA A 138 -2.26 7.16 -4.23
C ALA A 138 -1.81 5.95 -5.07
N LYS A 139 -1.03 5.07 -4.46
CA LYS A 139 -0.33 3.97 -5.14
C LYS A 139 -0.96 2.61 -4.92
N VAL A 140 -0.74 1.73 -5.90
CA VAL A 140 -0.97 0.29 -5.80
C VAL A 140 0.40 -0.39 -5.79
N GLN A 141 0.81 -0.96 -4.67
CA GLN A 141 2.08 -1.67 -4.58
C GLN A 141 1.89 -3.17 -4.82
N MET A 142 2.91 -3.83 -5.36
CA MET A 142 2.92 -5.27 -5.54
C MET A 142 4.34 -5.85 -5.54
N HIS A 143 4.45 -7.12 -5.17
CA HIS A 143 5.65 -7.91 -5.40
C HIS A 143 5.84 -8.23 -6.89
N VAL A 144 7.09 -8.48 -7.32
CA VAL A 144 7.40 -8.87 -8.70
C VAL A 144 6.74 -10.20 -9.07
N GLY A 145 6.69 -11.15 -8.13
CA GLY A 145 5.97 -12.42 -8.30
C GLY A 145 6.87 -13.66 -8.27
N GLY A 146 6.55 -14.70 -9.05
CA GLY A 146 7.25 -15.97 -9.02
C GLY A 146 8.48 -16.03 -9.92
N VAL A 147 9.45 -16.91 -9.58
CA VAL A 147 10.68 -17.14 -10.38
C VAL A 147 10.48 -18.19 -11.48
N TYR A 148 9.56 -19.13 -11.30
CA TYR A 148 9.21 -20.18 -12.30
C TYR A 148 10.41 -20.95 -12.87
N GLY A 149 11.42 -21.22 -12.04
CA GLY A 149 12.62 -21.96 -12.42
C GLY A 149 13.67 -21.15 -13.21
N ASN A 150 13.32 -19.94 -13.68
CA ASN A 150 14.24 -19.05 -14.41
C ASN A 150 13.95 -17.57 -14.07
N LYS A 151 14.77 -16.98 -13.20
CA LYS A 151 14.61 -15.62 -12.74
C LYS A 151 14.72 -14.59 -13.88
N VAL A 152 15.67 -14.76 -14.78
CA VAL A 152 15.90 -13.85 -15.91
C VAL A 152 14.67 -13.78 -16.82
N GLU A 153 14.13 -14.94 -17.19
CA GLU A 153 12.92 -15.01 -18.00
C GLU A 153 11.68 -14.48 -17.27
N SER A 154 11.64 -14.63 -15.93
CA SER A 154 10.53 -14.10 -15.12
C SER A 154 10.57 -12.58 -15.03
N LEU A 155 11.75 -11.96 -14.95
CA LEU A 155 11.95 -10.51 -15.03
C LEU A 155 11.52 -9.98 -16.41
N ARG A 156 12.00 -10.58 -17.51
CA ARG A 156 11.59 -10.20 -18.88
C ARG A 156 10.09 -10.30 -19.08
N ARG A 157 9.48 -11.35 -18.55
CA ARG A 157 8.02 -11.53 -18.63
C ARG A 157 7.28 -10.47 -17.84
N PHE A 158 7.79 -10.06 -16.66
CA PHE A 158 7.24 -8.93 -15.92
C PHE A 158 7.25 -7.67 -16.79
N VAL A 159 8.39 -7.29 -17.34
CA VAL A 159 8.55 -6.10 -18.21
C VAL A 159 7.57 -6.15 -19.39
N THR A 160 7.54 -7.28 -20.10
CA THR A 160 6.65 -7.44 -21.25
C THR A 160 5.16 -7.30 -20.88
N ARG A 161 4.76 -7.82 -19.74
CA ARG A 161 3.37 -7.80 -19.28
C ARG A 161 2.99 -6.49 -18.61
N PHE A 162 3.92 -5.81 -17.97
CA PHE A 162 3.71 -4.46 -17.48
C PHE A 162 3.23 -3.52 -18.60
N ALA A 163 3.80 -3.62 -19.79
CA ALA A 163 3.38 -2.83 -20.94
C ALA A 163 1.94 -3.14 -21.40
N LYS A 164 1.40 -4.33 -21.06
CA LYS A 164 0.02 -4.74 -21.38
C LYS A 164 -1.01 -4.34 -20.32
N LEU A 165 -0.57 -3.81 -19.18
CA LEU A 165 -1.48 -3.32 -18.15
C LEU A 165 -2.21 -2.06 -18.62
N ASP A 166 -3.41 -1.84 -18.08
CA ASP A 166 -4.20 -0.64 -18.34
C ASP A 166 -3.44 0.62 -17.89
N ALA A 167 -3.63 1.73 -18.58
CA ALA A 167 -2.92 2.98 -18.27
C ALA A 167 -3.19 3.47 -16.83
N GLU A 168 -4.44 3.32 -16.35
CA GLU A 168 -4.84 3.63 -14.99
C GLU A 168 -4.00 2.84 -13.97
N THR A 169 -3.81 1.54 -14.23
CA THR A 169 -2.96 0.68 -13.38
C THR A 169 -1.51 1.12 -13.43
N ARG A 170 -0.91 1.27 -14.63
CA ARG A 170 0.50 1.67 -14.75
C ARG A 170 0.83 2.98 -14.07
N ASN A 171 -0.09 3.94 -14.10
CA ASN A 171 0.09 5.25 -13.48
C ASN A 171 0.13 5.21 -11.95
N ARG A 172 -0.38 4.14 -11.35
CA ARG A 172 -0.47 3.98 -9.89
C ARG A 172 0.44 2.89 -9.33
N LEU A 173 0.94 2.00 -10.21
CA LEU A 173 1.72 0.85 -9.78
C LEU A 173 3.07 1.27 -9.22
N VAL A 174 3.47 0.61 -8.14
CA VAL A 174 4.84 0.56 -7.62
C VAL A 174 5.19 -0.90 -7.33
N ILE A 175 6.46 -1.26 -7.47
CA ILE A 175 6.94 -2.60 -7.14
C ILE A 175 7.84 -2.56 -5.92
N GLU A 176 7.87 -3.66 -5.17
CA GLU A 176 8.69 -3.78 -3.97
C GLU A 176 9.61 -5.00 -4.02
N ASN A 177 10.72 -4.92 -3.31
CA ASN A 177 11.61 -6.06 -3.07
C ASN A 177 10.96 -7.02 -2.06
N ASP A 178 11.23 -8.32 -2.26
CA ASP A 178 10.74 -9.38 -1.37
C ASP A 178 11.87 -10.11 -0.64
N GLU A 179 11.52 -10.93 0.36
CA GLU A 179 12.47 -11.65 1.21
C GLU A 179 12.98 -12.97 0.62
N LYS A 180 12.55 -13.35 -0.60
CA LYS A 180 12.84 -14.70 -1.17
C LYS A 180 13.38 -14.69 -2.57
N SER A 181 12.78 -13.88 -3.45
CA SER A 181 12.93 -14.04 -4.90
C SER A 181 13.57 -12.84 -5.57
N TYR A 182 13.13 -11.64 -5.23
CA TYR A 182 13.50 -10.41 -5.92
C TYR A 182 14.06 -9.36 -4.95
N SER A 183 15.38 -9.20 -4.98
CA SER A 183 16.08 -8.17 -4.22
C SER A 183 15.76 -6.78 -4.75
N LEU A 184 16.20 -5.74 -4.02
CA LEU A 184 16.10 -4.36 -4.48
C LEU A 184 16.75 -4.15 -5.85
N ARG A 185 17.90 -4.78 -6.11
CA ARG A 185 18.58 -4.69 -7.43
C ARG A 185 17.72 -5.23 -8.57
N ASP A 186 16.98 -6.30 -8.33
CA ASP A 186 16.07 -6.87 -9.32
C ASP A 186 14.91 -5.88 -9.63
N CYS A 187 14.38 -5.22 -8.60
CA CYS A 187 13.34 -4.21 -8.77
C CYS A 187 13.86 -2.98 -9.52
N LEU A 188 15.08 -2.53 -9.21
CA LEU A 188 15.72 -1.42 -9.93
C LEU A 188 15.96 -1.77 -11.42
N ALA A 189 16.36 -3.01 -11.74
CA ALA A 189 16.50 -3.44 -13.12
C ALA A 189 15.14 -3.44 -13.88
N ILE A 190 14.04 -3.80 -13.22
CA ILE A 190 12.70 -3.64 -13.80
C ILE A 190 12.37 -2.15 -14.01
N HIS A 191 12.72 -1.27 -13.05
CA HIS A 191 12.50 0.16 -13.18
C HIS A 191 13.21 0.74 -14.42
N GLU A 192 14.45 0.36 -14.67
CA GLU A 192 15.23 0.82 -15.82
C GLU A 192 14.53 0.55 -17.16
N GLU A 193 13.82 -0.59 -17.27
CA GLU A 193 13.13 -0.98 -18.49
C GLU A 193 11.68 -0.44 -18.57
N THR A 194 11.02 -0.21 -17.42
CA THR A 194 9.57 0.09 -17.39
C THR A 194 9.24 1.49 -16.91
N GLY A 195 10.15 2.11 -16.15
CA GLY A 195 9.89 3.36 -15.44
C GLY A 195 8.96 3.23 -14.24
N VAL A 196 8.57 2.01 -13.82
CA VAL A 196 7.74 1.80 -12.63
C VAL A 196 8.52 2.20 -11.37
N PRO A 197 7.97 3.02 -10.45
CA PRO A 197 8.67 3.37 -9.23
C PRO A 197 8.90 2.14 -8.33
N VAL A 198 9.99 2.16 -7.57
CA VAL A 198 10.33 1.09 -6.62
C VAL A 198 10.04 1.59 -5.21
N LEU A 199 9.26 0.81 -4.45
CA LEU A 199 9.07 0.95 -3.03
C LEU A 199 10.14 0.11 -2.32
N PHE A 200 10.77 0.66 -1.29
CA PHE A 200 11.75 -0.05 -0.50
C PHE A 200 11.09 -0.71 0.70
N ASP A 201 11.04 -2.04 0.74
CA ASP A 201 10.75 -2.76 1.97
C ASP A 201 12.06 -3.04 2.72
N SER A 202 12.23 -2.34 3.85
CA SER A 202 13.44 -2.40 4.67
C SER A 202 13.58 -3.73 5.40
N PHE A 203 12.47 -4.37 5.75
CA PHE A 203 12.49 -5.67 6.41
C PHE A 203 12.83 -6.79 5.44
N HIS A 204 12.22 -6.82 4.26
CA HIS A 204 12.57 -7.79 3.22
C HIS A 204 14.03 -7.62 2.79
N HIS A 205 14.51 -6.38 2.67
CA HIS A 205 15.92 -6.11 2.38
C HIS A 205 16.85 -6.66 3.46
N SER A 206 16.48 -6.61 4.74
CA SER A 206 17.29 -7.18 5.81
C SER A 206 17.52 -8.69 5.66
N ILE A 207 16.67 -9.38 4.90
CA ILE A 207 16.70 -10.83 4.66
C ILE A 207 17.36 -11.16 3.32
N LEU A 208 16.96 -10.45 2.25
CA LEU A 208 17.46 -10.65 0.89
C LEU A 208 18.15 -9.38 0.37
N ASN A 209 19.47 -9.31 0.55
CA ASN A 209 20.30 -8.19 0.09
C ASN A 209 21.65 -8.71 -0.45
N HIS A 210 22.48 -7.80 -0.94
CA HIS A 210 23.85 -8.07 -1.39
C HIS A 210 24.88 -7.24 -0.60
N GLY A 211 24.54 -6.83 0.63
CA GLY A 211 25.38 -6.01 1.51
C GLY A 211 25.23 -4.51 1.33
N GLU A 212 24.14 -4.07 0.67
CA GLU A 212 23.86 -2.64 0.49
C GLU A 212 23.42 -2.00 1.82
N ASP A 213 23.91 -0.78 2.05
CA ASP A 213 23.46 0.06 3.16
C ASP A 213 22.05 0.59 2.92
N VAL A 214 21.25 0.68 3.98
CA VAL A 214 19.84 1.12 3.94
C VAL A 214 19.71 2.54 3.38
N TYR A 215 20.63 3.45 3.73
CA TYR A 215 20.61 4.82 3.19
C TYR A 215 20.80 4.83 1.68
N ALA A 216 21.81 4.10 1.17
CA ALA A 216 22.06 3.96 -0.25
C ALA A 216 20.85 3.34 -0.98
N CYS A 217 20.21 2.31 -0.39
CA CYS A 217 18.99 1.72 -0.93
C CYS A 217 17.86 2.74 -1.07
N LEU A 218 17.68 3.60 -0.08
CA LEU A 218 16.68 4.66 -0.11
C LEU A 218 17.00 5.73 -1.15
N GLU A 219 18.26 6.12 -1.33
CA GLU A 219 18.65 7.03 -2.41
C GLU A 219 18.31 6.47 -3.79
N TRP A 220 18.65 5.20 -4.04
CA TRP A 220 18.35 4.54 -5.31
C TRP A 220 16.85 4.44 -5.57
N THR A 221 16.07 4.06 -4.56
CA THR A 221 14.62 3.97 -4.71
C THR A 221 13.98 5.34 -4.87
N ALA A 222 14.42 6.35 -4.12
CA ALA A 222 13.92 7.71 -4.24
C ALA A 222 14.12 8.28 -5.67
N ALA A 223 15.25 7.95 -6.32
CA ALA A 223 15.54 8.37 -7.69
C ALA A 223 14.55 7.76 -8.72
N THR A 224 13.83 6.67 -8.38
CA THR A 224 12.82 6.07 -9.25
C THR A 224 11.47 6.81 -9.23
N TRP A 225 11.22 7.63 -8.21
CA TRP A 225 9.98 8.38 -8.04
C TRP A 225 10.04 9.72 -8.78
N LYS A 226 8.96 10.05 -9.49
CA LYS A 226 8.82 11.30 -10.22
C LYS A 226 7.84 12.23 -9.49
N GLY A 227 7.84 13.51 -9.80
CA GLY A 227 7.02 14.51 -9.11
C GLY A 227 5.52 14.16 -9.03
N GLY A 228 4.97 13.50 -10.05
CA GLY A 228 3.58 13.03 -10.03
C GLY A 228 3.31 11.82 -9.14
N ASP A 229 4.35 11.13 -8.65
CA ASP A 229 4.24 9.96 -7.78
C ASP A 229 4.21 10.33 -6.29
N GLY A 230 4.53 11.58 -5.96
CA GLY A 230 4.73 12.04 -4.59
C GLY A 230 6.10 11.62 -4.05
N ILE A 231 6.32 11.81 -2.74
CA ILE A 231 7.53 11.31 -2.08
C ILE A 231 7.53 9.78 -2.02
N PRO A 232 8.71 9.14 -1.93
CA PRO A 232 8.82 7.69 -1.85
C PRO A 232 8.00 7.08 -0.71
N MET A 233 7.54 5.86 -0.91
CA MET A 233 6.96 5.02 0.13
C MET A 233 7.98 3.97 0.57
N VAL A 234 8.02 3.69 1.86
CA VAL A 234 8.88 2.69 2.48
C VAL A 234 8.03 1.79 3.37
N ASP A 235 8.19 0.48 3.22
CA ASP A 235 7.62 -0.47 4.17
C ASP A 235 8.67 -0.80 5.24
N TYR A 236 8.23 -0.79 6.50
CA TYR A 236 9.05 -1.06 7.66
C TYR A 236 8.43 -2.11 8.56
N SER A 237 9.24 -3.07 8.94
CA SER A 237 8.95 -4.06 9.97
C SER A 237 10.26 -4.58 10.54
N SER A 238 10.19 -5.54 11.45
CA SER A 238 11.32 -6.31 11.94
C SER A 238 10.95 -7.77 12.14
N GLN A 239 11.97 -8.65 12.25
CA GLN A 239 11.78 -10.07 12.42
C GLN A 239 11.13 -10.39 13.76
N ALA A 240 10.04 -11.16 13.77
CA ALA A 240 9.46 -11.68 15.00
C ALA A 240 10.40 -12.68 15.67
N ALA A 241 10.74 -12.44 16.94
CA ALA A 241 11.61 -13.33 17.71
C ALA A 241 11.06 -14.76 17.80
N GLY A 242 11.90 -15.76 17.52
CA GLY A 242 11.54 -17.17 17.58
C GLY A 242 10.53 -17.63 16.52
N ARG A 243 10.30 -16.84 15.46
CA ARG A 243 9.44 -17.21 14.33
C ARG A 243 10.24 -17.45 13.06
N PRO A 244 9.68 -18.18 12.06
CA PRO A 244 10.34 -18.37 10.77
C PRO A 244 10.76 -17.03 10.14
N THR A 245 11.88 -17.05 9.42
CA THR A 245 12.40 -15.90 8.67
C THR A 245 11.31 -15.30 7.78
N GLY A 246 11.20 -13.96 7.75
CA GLY A 246 10.15 -13.23 7.05
C GLY A 246 8.87 -13.03 7.88
N SER A 247 8.85 -13.44 9.15
CA SER A 247 7.69 -13.22 10.02
C SER A 247 7.75 -11.84 10.65
N HIS A 248 6.77 -10.99 10.33
CA HIS A 248 6.64 -9.64 10.90
C HIS A 248 6.44 -9.66 12.42
N THR A 249 7.08 -8.71 13.10
CA THR A 249 7.00 -8.54 14.55
C THR A 249 5.57 -8.28 15.05
N PRO A 250 5.21 -8.72 16.27
CA PRO A 250 3.90 -8.41 16.84
C PRO A 250 3.74 -6.93 17.26
N SER A 251 4.82 -6.23 17.62
CA SER A 251 4.83 -4.81 17.98
C SER A 251 6.14 -4.17 17.57
N ILE A 252 6.14 -2.86 17.34
CA ILE A 252 7.33 -2.11 16.92
C ILE A 252 8.40 -2.12 18.01
N ASP A 253 9.66 -2.31 17.60
CA ASP A 253 10.82 -1.97 18.38
C ASP A 253 11.13 -0.47 18.18
N ILE A 254 10.94 0.31 19.22
CA ILE A 254 11.05 1.77 19.15
C ILE A 254 12.48 2.24 19.00
N ASP A 255 13.45 1.52 19.57
CA ASP A 255 14.86 1.92 19.48
C ASP A 255 15.41 1.59 18.10
N ASP A 256 15.02 0.45 17.51
CA ASP A 256 15.33 0.08 16.14
C ASP A 256 14.71 1.08 15.15
N PHE A 257 13.43 1.40 15.31
CA PHE A 257 12.75 2.39 14.47
C PHE A 257 13.38 3.79 14.57
N ARG A 258 13.75 4.22 15.79
CA ARG A 258 14.46 5.50 16.01
C ARG A 258 15.82 5.50 15.31
N ALA A 259 16.55 4.40 15.36
CA ALA A 259 17.82 4.24 14.65
C ALA A 259 17.61 4.32 13.12
N PHE A 260 16.59 3.64 12.60
CA PHE A 260 16.23 3.66 11.19
C PHE A 260 15.94 5.09 10.70
N ILE A 261 15.05 5.85 11.34
CA ILE A 261 14.72 7.21 10.89
C ILE A 261 15.88 8.19 11.03
N ARG A 262 16.80 7.99 12.01
CA ARG A 262 18.03 8.79 12.14
C ARG A 262 19.03 8.48 11.03
N HIS A 263 19.27 7.20 10.76
CA HIS A 263 20.21 6.75 9.72
C HIS A 263 19.80 7.21 8.33
N THR A 264 18.51 7.35 8.06
CA THR A 264 17.96 7.71 6.76
C THR A 264 17.88 9.21 6.48
N ARG A 265 18.34 10.08 7.39
CA ARG A 265 18.38 11.52 7.17
C ARG A 265 19.43 11.89 6.11
N PRO A 266 19.16 12.90 5.24
CA PRO A 266 17.99 13.79 5.20
C PRO A 266 16.88 13.32 4.23
N LEU A 267 16.90 12.07 3.76
CA LEU A 267 15.94 11.57 2.77
C LEU A 267 14.51 11.60 3.31
N ASP A 268 13.57 12.18 2.56
CA ASP A 268 12.15 12.23 2.93
C ASP A 268 11.36 11.12 2.23
N PHE A 269 10.52 10.44 2.99
CA PHE A 269 9.65 9.34 2.53
C PHE A 269 8.50 9.12 3.52
N ASP A 270 7.42 8.49 3.07
CA ASP A 270 6.33 8.05 3.94
C ASP A 270 6.53 6.58 4.35
N VAL A 271 6.27 6.26 5.62
CA VAL A 271 6.50 4.94 6.20
C VAL A 271 5.19 4.19 6.45
N MET A 272 5.09 3.01 5.86
CA MET A 272 4.04 2.03 6.15
C MET A 272 4.57 0.97 7.11
N LEU A 273 3.97 0.85 8.28
CA LEU A 273 4.38 -0.12 9.30
C LEU A 273 3.68 -1.46 9.08
N GLU A 274 4.37 -2.45 8.54
CA GLU A 274 3.86 -3.81 8.39
C GLU A 274 4.00 -4.60 9.69
N ILE A 275 3.37 -4.13 10.75
CA ILE A 275 3.44 -4.67 12.12
C ILE A 275 2.06 -5.16 12.55
N LYS A 276 2.03 -6.25 13.35
CA LYS A 276 0.76 -6.97 13.61
C LYS A 276 -0.23 -6.20 14.48
N ASP A 277 0.23 -5.39 15.43
CA ASP A 277 -0.62 -4.57 16.28
C ASP A 277 -1.05 -3.22 15.66
N LYS A 278 -0.79 -3.04 14.35
CA LYS A 278 -1.35 -1.99 13.47
C LYS A 278 -1.20 -0.58 14.05
N GLU A 279 -2.35 0.06 14.37
CA GLU A 279 -2.41 1.42 14.89
C GLU A 279 -1.67 1.59 16.21
N ALA A 280 -1.55 0.57 17.03
CA ALA A 280 -0.81 0.65 18.29
C ALA A 280 0.69 0.92 18.04
N SER A 281 1.29 0.23 17.08
CA SER A 281 2.66 0.51 16.64
C SER A 281 2.75 1.85 15.89
N ALA A 282 1.76 2.21 15.09
CA ALA A 282 1.75 3.49 14.37
C ALA A 282 1.72 4.69 15.35
N LEU A 283 0.97 4.60 16.44
CA LEU A 283 0.97 5.64 17.51
C LEU A 283 2.33 5.78 18.17
N LYS A 284 3.01 4.67 18.48
CA LYS A 284 4.35 4.68 19.06
C LYS A 284 5.38 5.28 18.09
N ALA A 285 5.34 4.85 16.82
CA ALA A 285 6.21 5.36 15.77
C ALA A 285 6.01 6.87 15.54
N ALA A 286 4.76 7.33 15.48
CA ALA A 286 4.42 8.74 15.33
C ALA A 286 4.94 9.57 16.52
N ALA A 287 4.89 9.02 17.75
CA ALA A 287 5.45 9.70 18.91
C ALA A 287 6.96 9.90 18.82
N VAL A 288 7.71 8.92 18.31
CA VAL A 288 9.15 9.04 18.03
C VAL A 288 9.43 9.97 16.87
N ALA A 289 8.63 9.87 15.80
CA ALA A 289 8.83 10.68 14.60
C ALA A 289 8.62 12.19 14.84
N LYS A 290 7.90 12.60 15.89
CA LYS A 290 7.77 14.02 16.28
C LYS A 290 9.10 14.70 16.59
N GLU A 291 10.15 13.94 16.89
CA GLU A 291 11.51 14.46 17.07
C GLU A 291 12.26 14.69 15.77
N ASP A 292 11.65 14.32 14.63
CA ASP A 292 12.23 14.45 13.30
C ASP A 292 11.53 15.55 12.49
N GLU A 293 12.31 16.49 11.94
CA GLU A 293 11.79 17.63 11.18
C GLU A 293 11.01 17.25 9.91
N ARG A 294 11.24 16.05 9.36
CA ARG A 294 10.52 15.52 8.21
C ARG A 294 9.09 15.10 8.55
N PHE A 295 8.76 14.91 9.84
CA PHE A 295 7.44 14.42 10.24
C PHE A 295 6.36 15.49 10.08
N THR A 296 5.36 15.21 9.24
CA THR A 296 4.28 16.14 8.93
C THR A 296 3.10 16.12 9.90
N GLY A 297 3.10 15.21 10.87
CA GLY A 297 2.08 15.11 11.93
C GLY A 297 2.29 16.06 13.12
N GLN A 298 3.14 17.08 13.02
CA GLN A 298 3.41 18.02 14.14
C GLN A 298 2.19 18.89 14.46
N PRO A 299 1.96 19.23 15.76
CA PRO A 299 0.95 20.19 16.16
C PRO A 299 1.36 21.58 15.66
N GLY A 300 0.58 22.17 14.76
CA GLY A 300 0.87 23.49 14.19
C GLY A 300 0.38 23.70 12.77
N ALA A 301 0.14 22.65 12.01
CA ALA A 301 -0.66 22.72 10.80
C ALA A 301 -2.14 22.80 11.23
N GLU A 302 -2.69 24.01 11.32
CA GLU A 302 -4.13 24.21 11.52
C GLU A 302 -4.88 23.57 10.35
N PHE A 303 -5.61 22.48 10.62
CA PHE A 303 -6.64 22.05 9.67
C PHE A 303 -7.76 23.09 9.69
N PRO A 304 -8.31 23.47 8.54
CA PRO A 304 -9.47 24.35 8.52
C PRO A 304 -10.57 23.72 9.39
N ALA A 305 -11.10 24.55 10.31
CA ALA A 305 -12.20 24.13 11.18
C ALA A 305 -13.36 23.63 10.30
N ASN A 306 -13.87 22.45 10.63
CA ASN A 306 -15.05 21.91 9.98
C ASN A 306 -16.21 22.91 10.09
N ASP A 307 -16.71 23.39 8.94
CA ASP A 307 -18.06 23.97 8.87
C ASP A 307 -19.06 22.81 9.05
N PRO A 308 -19.93 22.88 10.05
CA PRO A 308 -21.02 21.92 10.21
C PRO A 308 -22.15 22.30 9.28
N ALA A 309 -22.38 21.51 8.24
CA ALA A 309 -23.61 21.50 7.46
C ALA A 309 -24.01 20.07 7.08
#